data_e8a12d2e2b417a9bf54173c25474f0e5
#
_entry.id   e8a12d2e2b417a9bf54173c25474f0e5
#
_cell.length_a   1.000
_cell.length_b   1.000
_cell.length_c   1.000
_cell.angle_alpha   90.00
_cell.angle_beta   90.00
_cell.angle_gamma   90.00
#
_symmetry.space_group_name_H-M   'P 1'
#
loop_
_entity.id
_entity.type
_entity.pdbx_description
1 polymer ?
#
loop_
_entity_poly.entity_id
_entity_poly.type
_entity_poly.pdbx_seq_one_letter_code
_entity_poly.pdbx_strand_id
1 'polypeptide(L)' 'MTMSTMYDIPRQAAERELDAAQAELSSLDATASPSRLERALERVEAARSALALAA' A
#
# COMPACT_ATOMS: atom_id res chain seq x y z
N MET A 1 -20.31 17.10 7.59
CA MET A 1 -20.21 16.37 6.35
C MET A 1 -18.81 16.43 5.81
N THR A 2 -18.32 17.63 5.55
CA THR A 2 -17.02 17.79 4.99
C THR A 2 -15.90 17.32 5.89
N MET A 3 -16.14 17.31 7.17
CA MET A 3 -15.11 16.87 8.12
C MET A 3 -14.78 15.40 8.00
N SER A 4 -15.77 14.56 7.76
CA SER A 4 -15.51 13.15 7.58
C SER A 4 -14.66 12.91 6.36
N THR A 5 -14.85 13.68 5.32
CA THR A 5 -14.06 13.57 4.12
C THR A 5 -12.58 13.85 4.39
N MET A 6 -12.31 14.84 5.22
CA MET A 6 -10.92 15.16 5.56
C MET A 6 -10.22 14.02 6.29
N TYR A 7 -10.91 13.33 7.17
CA TYR A 7 -10.31 12.20 7.88
C TYR A 7 -10.22 10.96 7.00
N ASP A 8 -11.14 10.83 6.03
CA ASP A 8 -11.18 9.67 5.17
C ASP A 8 -10.11 9.70 4.07
N ILE A 9 -9.67 10.90 3.66
CA ILE A 9 -8.71 11.02 2.57
C ILE A 9 -7.40 10.26 2.85
N PRO A 10 -6.77 10.40 4.02
CA PRO A 10 -5.54 9.64 4.29
C PRO A 10 -5.78 8.14 4.32
N ARG A 11 -6.92 7.72 4.83
CA ARG A 11 -7.25 6.31 4.88
C ARG A 11 -7.47 5.74 3.49
N GLN A 12 -8.22 6.47 2.66
CA GLN A 12 -8.48 6.06 1.29
C GLN A 12 -7.18 6.00 0.49
N ALA A 13 -6.30 6.96 0.69
CA ALA A 13 -5.01 6.97 0.03
C ALA A 13 -4.17 5.77 0.44
N ALA A 14 -4.18 5.42 1.72
CA ALA A 14 -3.47 4.25 2.22
C ALA A 14 -4.05 2.96 1.67
N GLU A 15 -5.36 2.88 1.56
CA GLU A 15 -6.02 1.71 0.97
C GLU A 15 -5.65 1.52 -0.48
N ARG A 16 -5.63 2.60 -1.25
CA ARG A 16 -5.24 2.54 -2.66
C ARG A 16 -3.78 2.14 -2.81
N GLU A 17 -2.94 2.68 -1.95
CA GLU A 17 -1.52 2.35 -1.99
C GLU A 17 -1.30 0.87 -1.65
N LEU A 18 -2.03 0.36 -0.68
CA LEU A 18 -1.93 -1.04 -0.32
C LEU A 18 -2.39 -1.93 -1.49
N ASP A 19 -3.52 -1.59 -2.12
CA ASP A 19 -4.01 -2.33 -3.27
C ASP A 19 -3.00 -2.32 -4.40
N ALA A 20 -2.42 -1.16 -4.69
CA ALA A 20 -1.43 -1.03 -5.76
C ALA A 20 -0.16 -1.83 -5.43
N ALA A 21 0.27 -1.76 -4.17
CA ALA A 21 1.47 -2.49 -3.74
C ALA A 21 1.25 -3.99 -3.79
N GLN A 22 0.08 -4.46 -3.38
CA GLN A 22 -0.24 -5.88 -3.45
C GLN A 22 -0.36 -6.36 -4.89
N ALA A 23 -0.92 -5.53 -5.78
CA ALA A 23 -1.01 -5.86 -7.19
C ALA A 23 0.38 -5.98 -7.80
N GLU A 24 1.27 -5.06 -7.45
CA GLU A 24 2.64 -5.11 -7.92
C GLU A 24 3.33 -6.38 -7.44
N LEU A 25 3.19 -6.71 -6.15
CA LEU A 25 3.79 -7.91 -5.60
C LEU A 25 3.28 -9.15 -6.30
N SER A 26 1.97 -9.22 -6.55
CA SER A 26 1.36 -10.35 -7.24
C SER A 26 1.81 -10.50 -8.68
N SER A 27 2.19 -9.40 -9.31
CA SER A 27 2.63 -9.43 -10.70
C SER A 27 4.07 -9.90 -10.85
N LEU A 28 4.84 -9.95 -9.76
CA LEU A 28 6.21 -10.43 -9.81
C LEU A 28 6.21 -11.95 -9.86
N ASP A 29 7.04 -12.51 -10.73
CA ASP A 29 7.13 -13.95 -10.85
C ASP A 29 8.50 -14.43 -10.36
N ALA A 30 8.79 -15.70 -10.57
CA ALA A 30 10.01 -16.31 -10.10
C ALA A 30 11.28 -15.71 -10.74
N THR A 31 11.12 -14.99 -11.83
CA THR A 31 12.25 -14.36 -12.51
C THR A 31 12.52 -12.94 -12.00
N ALA A 32 11.68 -12.42 -11.13
CA ALA A 32 11.90 -11.09 -10.59
C ALA A 32 13.17 -11.06 -9.74
N SER A 33 13.92 -9.97 -9.82
CA SER A 33 15.14 -9.85 -9.03
C SER A 33 14.80 -9.75 -7.54
N PRO A 34 15.70 -10.21 -6.67
CA PRO A 34 15.47 -10.09 -5.22
C PRO A 34 15.24 -8.65 -4.78
N SER A 35 15.92 -7.68 -5.40
CA SER A 35 15.72 -6.27 -5.04
C SER A 35 14.33 -5.78 -5.38
N ARG A 36 13.78 -6.21 -6.50
CA ARG A 36 12.43 -5.83 -6.88
C ARG A 36 11.42 -6.44 -5.92
N LEU A 37 11.63 -7.68 -5.54
CA LEU A 37 10.75 -8.35 -4.59
C LEU A 37 10.80 -7.65 -3.24
N GLU A 38 11.98 -7.32 -2.77
CA GLU A 38 12.15 -6.62 -1.50
C GLU A 38 11.44 -5.27 -1.51
N ARG A 39 11.58 -4.52 -2.60
CA ARG A 39 10.90 -3.22 -2.72
C ARG A 39 9.40 -3.37 -2.70
N ALA A 40 8.89 -4.37 -3.39
CA ALA A 40 7.45 -4.60 -3.41
C ALA A 40 6.94 -4.96 -2.02
N LEU A 41 7.67 -5.80 -1.30
CA LEU A 41 7.32 -6.15 0.07
C LEU A 41 7.37 -4.95 1.00
N GLU A 42 8.40 -4.12 0.87
CA GLU A 42 8.51 -2.90 1.66
C GLU A 42 7.36 -1.94 1.40
N ARG A 43 6.94 -1.83 0.14
CA ARG A 43 5.79 -1.01 -0.21
C ARG A 43 4.52 -1.51 0.45
N VAL A 44 4.31 -2.81 0.44
CA VAL A 44 3.15 -3.41 1.09
C VAL A 44 3.18 -3.12 2.59
N GLU A 45 4.32 -3.31 3.24
CA GLU A 45 4.46 -3.07 4.67
C GLU A 45 4.25 -1.60 5.01
N ALA A 46 4.79 -0.70 4.21
CA ALA A 46 4.61 0.73 4.43
C ALA A 46 3.14 1.12 4.28
N ALA A 47 2.47 0.56 3.29
CA ALA A 47 1.06 0.86 3.08
C ALA A 47 0.20 0.32 4.22
N ARG A 48 0.53 -0.86 4.73
CA ARG A 48 -0.17 -1.41 5.88
C ARG A 48 0.00 -0.55 7.12
N SER A 49 1.23 -0.07 7.34
CA SER A 49 1.51 0.81 8.47
C SER A 49 0.74 2.11 8.36
N ALA A 50 0.71 2.69 7.16
CA ALA A 50 -0.03 3.92 6.93
C ALA A 50 -1.52 3.72 7.18
N LEU A 51 -2.06 2.58 6.75
CA LEU A 51 -3.47 2.29 6.95
C LEU A 51 -3.78 2.10 8.44
N ALA A 52 -2.91 1.43 9.17
CA ALA A 52 -3.09 1.25 10.60
C ALA A 52 -3.07 2.58 11.34
N LEU A 53 -2.21 3.51 10.92
CA LEU A 53 -2.15 4.83 11.54
C LEU A 53 -3.36 5.68 11.20
N ALA A 54 -3.96 5.46 10.04
CA ALA A 54 -5.13 6.20 9.61
C ALA A 54 -6.44 5.64 10.17
N ALA A 55 -6.41 4.46 10.69
CA ALA A 55 -7.61 3.82 11.27
C ALA A 55 -7.96 4.39 12.69
#